data_017a8b776de4a872fbe5b9de5c96987b
#
_entry.id   017a8b776de4a872fbe5b9de5c96987b
#
_cell.length_a   1.000
_cell.length_b   1.000
_cell.length_c   1.000
_cell.angle_alpha   90.00
_cell.angle_beta   90.00
_cell.angle_gamma   90.00
#
_symmetry.space_group_name_H-M   'P 1'
#
loop_
_entity.id
_entity.type
_entity.pdbx_description
1 polymer ?
#
loop_
_entity_poly.entity_id
_entity_poly.type
_entity_poly.pdbx_seq_one_letter_code
_entity_poly.pdbx_strand_id
1 'polypeptide(L)'
;MSAIEHALLAVLAADGGDTVTAQGHIARAQQQTRTTARRERQVVEIAALAVAGQALRAAGLALEHTSEFPSDAELLTRLAAPNE
;
A
#
# COMPACT_ATOMS: atom_id res chain seq x y z
N MET A 1 -0.72 14.19 7.42
CA MET A 1 -0.07 13.07 6.68
C MET A 1 -1.06 12.50 5.69
N SER A 2 -0.62 12.29 4.46
CA SER A 2 -1.50 11.77 3.41
C SER A 2 -1.72 10.26 3.54
N ALA A 3 -2.76 9.75 2.86
CA ALA A 3 -3.03 8.32 2.84
C ALA A 3 -1.85 7.52 2.28
N ILE A 4 -1.21 8.04 1.24
CA ILE A 4 -0.05 7.37 0.63
C ILE A 4 1.13 7.33 1.59
N GLU A 5 1.36 8.40 2.37
CA GLU A 5 2.40 8.41 3.39
C GLU A 5 2.12 7.38 4.48
N HIS A 6 0.88 7.27 4.95
CA HIS A 6 0.51 6.21 5.88
C HIS A 6 0.73 4.83 5.29
N ALA A 7 0.40 4.63 4.00
CA ALA A 7 0.60 3.35 3.33
C ALA A 7 2.08 2.98 3.29
N LEU A 8 2.96 3.92 2.96
CA LEU A 8 4.41 3.70 2.95
C LEU A 8 4.93 3.36 4.34
N LEU A 9 4.51 4.11 5.36
CA LEU A 9 4.92 3.86 6.74
C LEU A 9 4.44 2.49 7.23
N ALA A 10 3.25 2.07 6.80
CA ALA A 10 2.72 0.77 7.15
C ALA A 10 3.60 -0.37 6.62
N VAL A 11 4.01 -0.27 5.35
CA VAL A 11 4.86 -1.29 4.74
C VAL A 11 6.23 -1.32 5.42
N LEU A 12 6.81 -0.16 5.72
CA LEU A 12 8.08 -0.07 6.43
C LEU A 12 8.00 -0.71 7.82
N ALA A 13 6.92 -0.43 8.56
CA ALA A 13 6.72 -1.00 9.89
C ALA A 13 6.55 -2.52 9.81
N ALA A 14 5.80 -3.02 8.83
CA ALA A 14 5.62 -4.45 8.64
C ALA A 14 6.94 -5.15 8.30
N ASP A 15 7.75 -4.53 7.44
CA ASP A 15 9.06 -5.07 7.08
C ASP A 15 9.97 -5.16 8.30
N GLY A 16 9.83 -4.26 9.26
CA GLY A 16 10.55 -4.30 10.52
C GLY A 16 9.95 -5.21 11.58
N GLY A 17 8.86 -5.92 11.26
CA GLY A 17 8.20 -6.84 12.18
C GLY A 17 7.17 -6.19 13.10
N ASP A 18 6.90 -4.89 12.95
CA ASP A 18 5.93 -4.16 13.77
C ASP A 18 4.56 -4.14 13.12
N THR A 19 3.85 -5.26 13.22
CA THR A 19 2.54 -5.42 12.59
C THR A 19 1.46 -4.55 13.22
N VAL A 20 1.56 -4.24 14.51
CA VAL A 20 0.57 -3.39 15.19
C VAL A 20 0.63 -1.97 14.63
N THR A 21 1.83 -1.39 14.53
CA THR A 21 2.02 -0.07 13.95
C THR A 21 1.60 -0.06 12.47
N ALA A 22 1.96 -1.11 11.73
CA ALA A 22 1.59 -1.24 10.32
C ALA A 22 0.07 -1.22 10.14
N GLN A 23 -0.65 -1.99 10.92
CA GLN A 23 -2.12 -2.04 10.86
C GLN A 23 -2.76 -0.72 11.25
N GLY A 24 -2.16 0.00 12.21
CA GLY A 24 -2.62 1.33 12.60
C GLY A 24 -2.51 2.33 11.45
N HIS A 25 -1.40 2.33 10.73
CA HIS A 25 -1.23 3.19 9.56
C HIS A 25 -2.18 2.81 8.42
N ILE A 26 -2.39 1.51 8.18
CA ILE A 26 -3.35 1.05 7.16
C ILE A 26 -4.77 1.54 7.50
N ALA A 27 -5.19 1.40 8.76
CA ALA A 27 -6.52 1.85 9.17
C ALA A 27 -6.70 3.36 8.93
N ARG A 28 -5.68 4.15 9.24
CA ARG A 28 -5.72 5.61 9.01
C ARG A 28 -5.76 5.94 7.52
N ALA A 29 -4.98 5.23 6.72
CA ALA A 29 -4.97 5.42 5.27
C ALA A 29 -6.35 5.08 4.68
N GLN A 30 -6.94 3.97 5.08
CA GLN A 30 -8.25 3.55 4.61
C GLN A 30 -9.33 4.57 4.98
N GLN A 31 -9.26 5.13 6.19
CA GLN A 31 -10.20 6.16 6.63
C GLN A 31 -10.09 7.39 5.76
N GLN A 32 -8.88 7.83 5.43
CA GLN A 32 -8.65 9.00 4.60
C GLN A 32 -9.10 8.80 3.16
N THR A 33 -9.09 7.56 2.64
CA THR A 33 -9.42 7.28 1.24
C THR A 33 -10.88 6.96 1.00
N ARG A 34 -11.74 7.06 2.00
CA ARG A 34 -13.18 6.80 1.82
C ARG A 34 -13.83 7.67 0.76
N THR A 35 -13.36 8.91 0.63
CA THR A 35 -13.92 9.89 -0.29
C THR A 35 -12.93 10.38 -1.32
N THR A 36 -11.76 9.76 -1.41
CA THR A 36 -10.73 10.18 -2.35
C THR A 36 -10.87 9.48 -3.70
N ALA A 37 -10.01 9.90 -4.63
CA ALA A 37 -9.97 9.33 -5.97
C ALA A 37 -9.56 7.85 -5.93
N ARG A 38 -9.98 7.12 -6.97
CA ARG A 38 -9.68 5.70 -7.14
C ARG A 38 -8.20 5.39 -7.05
N ARG A 39 -7.35 6.26 -7.60
CA ARG A 39 -5.90 6.09 -7.57
C ARG A 39 -5.38 5.87 -6.14
N GLU A 40 -5.76 6.75 -5.22
CA GLU A 40 -5.29 6.67 -3.84
C GLU A 40 -5.85 5.44 -3.11
N ARG A 41 -7.12 5.12 -3.35
CA ARG A 41 -7.74 3.93 -2.76
C ARG A 41 -7.03 2.66 -3.18
N GLN A 42 -6.65 2.57 -4.46
CA GLN A 42 -5.92 1.40 -4.95
C GLN A 42 -4.52 1.29 -4.34
N VAL A 43 -3.80 2.40 -4.21
CA VAL A 43 -2.49 2.40 -3.58
C VAL A 43 -2.58 1.90 -2.13
N VAL A 44 -3.56 2.38 -1.38
CA VAL A 44 -3.76 1.96 0.00
C VAL A 44 -4.14 0.48 0.07
N GLU A 45 -4.96 -0.01 -0.85
CA GLU A 45 -5.32 -1.42 -0.89
C GLU A 45 -4.12 -2.32 -1.17
N ILE A 46 -3.25 -1.92 -2.07
CA ILE A 46 -2.01 -2.65 -2.36
C ILE A 46 -1.16 -2.74 -1.09
N ALA A 47 -0.99 -1.62 -0.37
CA ALA A 47 -0.25 -1.60 0.88
C ALA A 47 -0.90 -2.50 1.93
N ALA A 48 -2.23 -2.49 2.04
CA ALA A 48 -2.95 -3.34 2.99
C ALA A 48 -2.72 -4.83 2.70
N LEU A 49 -2.74 -5.22 1.42
CA LEU A 49 -2.46 -6.59 1.02
C LEU A 49 -1.02 -6.99 1.36
N ALA A 50 -0.07 -6.10 1.10
CA ALA A 50 1.34 -6.35 1.42
C ALA A 50 1.53 -6.54 2.93
N VAL A 51 0.94 -5.68 3.74
CA VAL A 51 1.01 -5.78 5.21
C VAL A 51 0.37 -7.06 5.72
N ALA A 52 -0.70 -7.52 5.06
CA ALA A 52 -1.37 -8.77 5.41
C ALA A 52 -0.60 -10.03 4.97
N GLY A 53 0.54 -9.87 4.33
CA GLY A 53 1.33 -11.00 3.85
C GLY A 53 0.85 -11.61 2.55
N GLN A 54 -0.07 -10.94 1.85
CA GLN A 54 -0.63 -11.43 0.58
C GLN A 54 0.14 -10.85 -0.61
N ALA A 55 1.42 -11.22 -0.70
CA ALA A 55 2.34 -10.62 -1.66
C ALA A 55 1.92 -10.80 -3.12
N LEU A 56 1.39 -11.98 -3.48
CA LEU A 56 0.96 -12.21 -4.87
C LEU A 56 -0.24 -11.36 -5.26
N ARG A 57 -1.18 -11.19 -4.35
CA ARG A 57 -2.34 -10.34 -4.59
C ARG A 57 -1.94 -8.88 -4.69
N ALA A 58 -1.04 -8.44 -3.80
CA ALA A 58 -0.50 -7.08 -3.84
C ALA A 58 0.18 -6.82 -5.18
N ALA A 59 1.02 -7.74 -5.64
CA ALA A 59 1.72 -7.62 -6.92
C ALA A 59 0.75 -7.59 -8.10
N GLY A 60 -0.28 -8.44 -8.09
CA GLY A 60 -1.29 -8.46 -9.16
C GLY A 60 -2.05 -7.13 -9.25
N LEU A 61 -2.50 -6.62 -8.12
CA LEU A 61 -3.20 -5.34 -8.09
C LEU A 61 -2.27 -4.18 -8.49
N ALA A 62 -0.99 -4.26 -8.10
CA ALA A 62 0.00 -3.25 -8.48
C ALA A 62 0.20 -3.21 -10.00
N LEU A 63 0.21 -4.36 -10.68
CA LEU A 63 0.31 -4.40 -12.13
C LEU A 63 -0.91 -3.75 -12.80
N GLU A 64 -2.11 -4.05 -12.31
CA GLU A 64 -3.34 -3.43 -12.81
C GLU A 64 -3.31 -1.92 -12.61
N HIS A 65 -2.90 -1.48 -11.43
CA HIS A 65 -2.81 -0.06 -11.11
C HIS A 65 -1.80 0.65 -12.00
N THR A 66 -0.62 0.07 -12.20
CA THR A 66 0.43 0.66 -13.03
C THR A 66 0.00 0.75 -14.50
N SER A 67 -0.81 -0.19 -14.97
CA SER A 67 -1.37 -0.13 -16.31
C SER A 67 -2.25 1.11 -16.50
N GLU A 68 -2.99 1.49 -15.46
CA GLU A 68 -3.87 2.65 -15.49
C GLU A 68 -3.14 3.94 -15.10
N PHE A 69 -2.21 3.86 -14.15
CA PHE A 69 -1.46 5.00 -13.62
C PHE A 69 0.05 4.74 -13.71
N PRO A 70 0.65 4.83 -14.92
CA PRO A 70 2.07 4.46 -15.09
C PRO A 70 3.04 5.27 -14.24
N SER A 71 2.69 6.50 -13.88
CA SER A 71 3.54 7.35 -13.04
C SER A 71 3.72 6.83 -11.63
N ASP A 72 2.89 5.88 -11.20
CA ASP A 72 2.97 5.29 -9.87
C ASP A 72 3.86 4.04 -9.82
N ALA A 73 4.49 3.63 -10.92
CA ALA A 73 5.26 2.40 -10.97
C ALA A 73 6.35 2.32 -9.90
N GLU A 74 7.10 3.40 -9.68
CA GLU A 74 8.16 3.43 -8.68
C GLU A 74 7.60 3.32 -7.27
N LEU A 75 6.53 4.03 -6.97
CA LEU A 75 5.84 3.95 -5.69
C LEU A 75 5.39 2.52 -5.40
N LEU A 76 4.78 1.87 -6.36
CA LEU A 76 4.25 0.52 -6.18
C LEU A 76 5.35 -0.53 -6.06
N THR A 77 6.50 -0.30 -6.68
CA THR A 77 7.65 -1.16 -6.49
C THR A 77 8.05 -1.19 -5.02
N ARG A 78 8.03 -0.04 -4.35
CA ARG A 78 8.33 0.04 -2.92
C ARG A 78 7.29 -0.64 -2.05
N LEU A 79 6.00 -0.53 -2.42
CA LEU A 79 4.91 -1.07 -1.63
C LEU A 79 4.75 -2.58 -1.79
N ALA A 80 4.97 -3.10 -2.98
CA ALA A 80 4.67 -4.49 -3.32
C ALA A 80 5.92 -5.33 -3.63
N ALA A 81 7.11 -4.77 -3.49
CA ALA A 81 8.34 -5.52 -3.73
C ALA A 81 8.47 -6.67 -2.73
N PRO A 82 8.91 -7.87 -3.18
CA PRO A 82 9.16 -8.94 -2.24
C PRO A 82 10.30 -8.55 -1.30
N ASN A 83 10.10 -8.87 -0.04
CA ASN A 83 11.10 -8.60 0.97
C ASN A 83 12.15 -9.73 0.93
N GLU A 84 13.33 -9.39 0.53
CA GLU A 84 14.44 -10.36 0.44
C GLU A 84 15.24 -10.42 1.72
#